data_4e3053bb5ee66e941f4bb316543d49b2
#
_entry.id   4e3053bb5ee66e941f4bb316543d49b2
#
_cell.length_a   1.000
_cell.length_b   1.000
_cell.length_c   1.000
_cell.angle_alpha   90.00
_cell.angle_beta   90.00
_cell.angle_gamma   90.00
#
_symmetry.space_group_name_H-M   'P 1'
#
loop_
_entity.id
_entity.type
_entity.pdbx_description
1 polymer ?
#
loop_
_entity_poly.entity_id
_entity_poly.type
_entity_poly.pdbx_seq_one_letter_code
_entity_poly.pdbx_strand_id
1 'polypeptide(L)'
;GMPRRTAAGTDYNRVNLLMAVLEKRIGYHLGNYDAYVNIAGGIKINEPAIDLGIVMAIVSSYKNRPFDERTIVFGEVGLSGEVRAVNMPEQRVAEAKKLGFETCIVPEVSLDSVKSISGIKIIGVKSINEAIGLIE
;
A
#
# COMPACT_ATOMS: atom_id res chain seq x y z
N GLY A 1 -3.37 1.34 27.50
CA GLY A 1 -3.87 2.67 27.27
C GLY A 1 -3.93 3.02 25.80
N MET A 2 -4.34 4.20 25.56
CA MET A 2 -4.42 4.68 24.17
C MET A 2 -3.03 4.77 23.56
N PRO A 3 -2.87 4.28 22.33
CA PRO A 3 -1.61 4.48 21.66
C PRO A 3 -1.29 5.97 21.51
N ARG A 4 -0.03 6.30 21.61
CA ARG A 4 0.39 7.68 21.44
C ARG A 4 0.29 8.05 19.97
N ARG A 5 -0.45 9.11 19.70
CA ARG A 5 -0.66 9.61 18.36
C ARG A 5 -0.21 11.04 18.22
N THR A 6 1.01 11.27 18.65
CA THR A 6 1.57 12.60 18.74
C THR A 6 2.29 13.03 17.47
N ALA A 7 2.79 12.10 16.69
CA ALA A 7 3.37 12.43 15.41
C ALA A 7 2.23 12.91 14.51
N ALA A 8 2.47 13.34 13.33
CA ALA A 8 1.44 13.88 12.47
C ALA A 8 0.10 13.16 12.64
N GLY A 9 -0.89 13.79 13.28
CA GLY A 9 -2.18 13.18 13.59
C GLY A 9 -2.88 12.61 12.36
N THR A 10 -2.74 13.30 11.22
CA THR A 10 -3.32 12.85 9.97
C THR A 10 -2.74 11.49 9.55
N ASP A 11 -1.45 11.31 9.74
CA ASP A 11 -0.79 10.06 9.38
C ASP A 11 -1.32 8.90 10.21
N TYR A 12 -1.46 9.11 11.52
CA TYR A 12 -2.01 8.08 12.41
C TYR A 12 -3.47 7.77 12.07
N ASN A 13 -4.26 8.79 11.76
CA ASN A 13 -5.65 8.57 11.38
C ASN A 13 -5.74 7.71 10.14
N ARG A 14 -4.88 7.95 9.16
CA ARG A 14 -4.88 7.16 7.94
C ARG A 14 -4.44 5.73 8.19
N VAL A 15 -3.40 5.52 8.97
CA VAL A 15 -2.95 4.18 9.32
C VAL A 15 -4.04 3.42 10.06
N ASN A 16 -4.71 4.07 11.01
CA ASN A 16 -5.82 3.46 11.74
C ASN A 16 -6.94 3.04 10.82
N LEU A 17 -7.25 3.87 9.83
CA LEU A 17 -8.28 3.57 8.84
C LEU A 17 -7.89 2.34 8.04
N LEU A 18 -6.67 2.27 7.56
CA LEU A 18 -6.19 1.14 6.77
C LEU A 18 -6.19 -0.16 7.60
N MET A 19 -5.82 -0.07 8.86
CA MET A 19 -5.87 -1.23 9.74
C MET A 19 -7.31 -1.70 9.96
N ALA A 20 -8.23 -0.76 10.11
CA ALA A 20 -9.65 -1.10 10.26
C ALA A 20 -10.19 -1.78 9.00
N VAL A 21 -9.77 -1.34 7.82
CA VAL A 21 -10.15 -1.97 6.56
C VAL A 21 -9.63 -3.41 6.52
N LEU A 22 -8.39 -3.63 6.91
CA LEU A 22 -7.80 -4.97 6.94
C LEU A 22 -8.56 -5.89 7.89
N GLU A 23 -8.90 -5.40 9.08
CA GLU A 23 -9.62 -6.22 10.04
C GLU A 23 -11.04 -6.54 9.57
N LYS A 24 -11.72 -5.57 8.99
CA LYS A 24 -13.12 -5.74 8.62
C LYS A 24 -13.30 -6.43 7.27
N ARG A 25 -12.45 -6.14 6.31
CA ARG A 25 -12.65 -6.65 4.94
C ARG A 25 -11.87 -7.94 4.67
N ILE A 26 -10.75 -8.12 5.35
CA ILE A 26 -9.90 -9.30 5.16
C ILE A 26 -10.04 -10.27 6.33
N GLY A 27 -10.43 -9.78 7.48
CA GLY A 27 -10.62 -10.61 8.66
C GLY A 27 -9.35 -10.84 9.46
N TYR A 28 -8.34 -10.01 9.27
CA TYR A 28 -7.12 -10.13 10.05
C TYR A 28 -7.35 -9.66 11.49
N HIS A 29 -6.74 -10.36 12.41
CA HIS A 29 -6.75 -9.98 13.83
C HIS A 29 -5.41 -9.32 14.15
N LEU A 30 -5.40 -7.99 14.10
CA LEU A 30 -4.18 -7.24 14.31
C LEU A 30 -3.96 -6.98 15.80
N GLY A 31 -3.70 -8.07 16.54
CA GLY A 31 -3.55 -8.01 17.98
C GLY A 31 -2.37 -7.18 18.45
N ASN A 32 -1.41 -6.95 17.57
CA ASN A 32 -0.26 -6.13 17.88
C ASN A 32 -0.38 -4.77 17.22
N TYR A 33 -1.53 -4.15 17.45
CA TYR A 33 -1.93 -2.90 16.82
C TYR A 33 -0.87 -1.81 16.90
N ASP A 34 -0.32 -1.58 18.10
CA ASP A 34 0.64 -0.51 18.30
C ASP A 34 1.93 -0.74 17.51
N ALA A 35 2.35 -1.99 17.37
CA ALA A 35 3.53 -2.32 16.58
C ALA A 35 3.32 -1.99 15.11
N TYR A 36 2.14 -2.32 14.57
CA TYR A 36 1.84 -2.02 13.17
C TYR A 36 1.72 -0.52 12.94
N VAL A 37 1.12 0.19 13.88
CA VAL A 37 1.03 1.65 13.79
C VAL A 37 2.43 2.27 13.79
N ASN A 38 3.34 1.75 14.62
CA ASN A 38 4.71 2.24 14.66
C ASN A 38 5.44 2.01 13.35
N ILE A 39 5.28 0.83 12.74
CA ILE A 39 5.89 0.50 11.45
C ILE A 39 5.44 1.50 10.39
N ALA A 40 4.14 1.69 10.28
CA ALA A 40 3.57 2.55 9.25
C ALA A 40 3.75 4.04 9.58
N GLY A 41 3.69 4.39 10.86
CA GLY A 41 3.79 5.78 11.29
C GLY A 41 5.17 6.40 11.11
N GLY A 42 6.18 5.57 10.86
CA GLY A 42 7.51 6.07 10.51
C GLY A 42 7.59 6.61 9.10
N ILE A 43 6.59 6.33 8.29
CA ILE A 43 6.51 6.80 6.90
C ILE A 43 5.73 8.11 6.90
N LYS A 44 6.25 9.12 6.23
CA LYS A 44 5.50 10.37 6.10
C LYS A 44 4.38 10.18 5.10
N ILE A 45 3.16 10.14 5.62
CA ILE A 45 1.97 9.86 4.83
C ILE A 45 1.23 11.16 4.59
N ASN A 46 1.48 11.79 3.48
CA ASN A 46 0.76 13.00 3.13
C ASN A 46 0.12 12.90 1.75
N GLU A 47 0.07 11.69 1.20
CA GLU A 47 -0.65 11.49 -0.05
C GLU A 47 -1.27 10.09 -0.10
N PRO A 48 -2.52 10.01 -0.61
CA PRO A 48 -3.25 8.74 -0.63
C PRO A 48 -2.61 7.64 -1.47
N ALA A 49 -1.75 8.01 -2.41
CA ALA A 49 -1.13 7.04 -3.31
C ALA A 49 -0.28 6.00 -2.58
N ILE A 50 0.12 6.26 -1.34
CA ILE A 50 0.94 5.32 -0.58
C ILE A 50 0.12 4.35 0.26
N ASP A 51 -1.21 4.46 0.26
CA ASP A 51 -2.08 3.60 1.08
C ASP A 51 -1.81 2.12 0.84
N LEU A 52 -1.78 1.71 -0.41
CA LEU A 52 -1.62 0.30 -0.75
C LEU A 52 -0.27 -0.22 -0.27
N GLY A 53 0.77 0.60 -0.38
CA GLY A 53 2.10 0.23 0.13
C GLY A 53 2.09 0.00 1.64
N ILE A 54 1.35 0.82 2.38
CA ILE A 54 1.22 0.67 3.83
C ILE A 54 0.47 -0.62 4.15
N VAL A 55 -0.63 -0.89 3.45
CA VAL A 55 -1.39 -2.12 3.62
C VAL A 55 -0.49 -3.33 3.38
N MET A 56 0.28 -3.30 2.29
CA MET A 56 1.18 -4.40 1.96
C MET A 56 2.26 -4.59 3.02
N ALA A 57 2.79 -3.50 3.57
CA ALA A 57 3.78 -3.58 4.63
C ALA A 57 3.20 -4.21 5.90
N ILE A 58 1.99 -3.80 6.27
CA ILE A 58 1.31 -4.37 7.44
C ILE A 58 1.04 -5.86 7.24
N VAL A 59 0.56 -6.23 6.06
CA VAL A 59 0.24 -7.64 5.75
C VAL A 59 1.51 -8.49 5.72
N SER A 60 2.56 -7.96 5.12
CA SER A 60 3.86 -8.64 5.09
C SER A 60 4.35 -8.94 6.51
N SER A 61 4.23 -7.96 7.40
CA SER A 61 4.60 -8.12 8.80
C SER A 61 3.68 -9.11 9.51
N TYR A 62 2.38 -9.02 9.28
CA TYR A 62 1.40 -9.91 9.89
C TYR A 62 1.64 -11.38 9.51
N LYS A 63 1.95 -11.61 8.24
CA LYS A 63 2.19 -12.96 7.71
C LYS A 63 3.63 -13.43 7.94
N ASN A 64 4.47 -12.54 8.41
CA ASN A 64 5.91 -12.81 8.56
C ASN A 64 6.51 -13.26 7.22
N ARG A 65 6.14 -12.59 6.14
CA ARG A 65 6.65 -12.85 4.79
C ARG A 65 7.24 -11.58 4.23
N PRO A 66 8.55 -11.54 3.99
CA PRO A 66 9.19 -10.33 3.45
C PRO A 66 8.59 -9.97 2.09
N PHE A 67 8.37 -8.69 1.89
CA PHE A 67 7.94 -8.17 0.61
C PHE A 67 9.18 -7.97 -0.28
N ASP A 68 9.05 -8.24 -1.57
CA ASP A 68 10.18 -8.10 -2.50
C ASP A 68 10.61 -6.64 -2.54
N GLU A 69 11.86 -6.37 -2.18
CA GLU A 69 12.39 -5.01 -2.14
C GLU A 69 12.53 -4.36 -3.51
N ARG A 70 12.41 -5.15 -4.59
CA ARG A 70 12.44 -4.64 -5.96
C ARG A 70 11.05 -4.34 -6.49
N THR A 71 10.04 -4.46 -5.67
CA THR A 71 8.66 -4.18 -6.02
C THR A 71 8.20 -2.90 -5.31
N ILE A 72 7.61 -1.99 -6.06
CA ILE A 72 7.01 -0.77 -5.52
C ILE A 72 5.51 -0.82 -5.76
N VAL A 73 4.75 -0.16 -4.88
CA VAL A 73 3.30 -0.27 -4.87
C VAL A 73 2.68 1.12 -4.77
N PHE A 74 1.71 1.39 -5.64
CA PHE A 74 0.94 2.64 -5.58
C PHE A 74 -0.55 2.32 -5.56
N GLY A 75 -1.32 3.07 -4.79
CA GLY A 75 -2.77 2.95 -4.81
C GLY A 75 -3.40 3.61 -3.59
N GLU A 76 -4.52 4.28 -3.80
CA GLU A 76 -5.37 4.73 -2.71
C GLU A 76 -6.31 3.59 -2.35
N VAL A 77 -6.57 3.39 -1.05
CA VAL A 77 -7.44 2.32 -0.57
C VAL A 77 -8.71 2.93 -0.01
N GLY A 78 -9.84 2.48 -0.53
CA GLY A 78 -11.15 2.90 -0.04
C GLY A 78 -11.65 2.03 1.10
N LEU A 79 -12.77 2.44 1.68
CA LEU A 79 -13.33 1.79 2.88
C LEU A 79 -13.81 0.37 2.64
N SER A 80 -14.09 0.04 1.38
CA SER A 80 -14.50 -1.33 1.02
C SER A 80 -13.31 -2.20 0.62
N GLY A 81 -12.07 -1.69 0.75
CA GLY A 81 -10.88 -2.40 0.33
C GLY A 81 -10.60 -2.28 -1.15
N GLU A 82 -11.34 -1.42 -1.86
CA GLU A 82 -11.07 -1.20 -3.27
C GLU A 82 -9.80 -0.36 -3.45
N VAL A 83 -9.08 -0.62 -4.52
CA VAL A 83 -7.88 0.15 -4.87
C VAL A 83 -8.28 1.20 -5.90
N ARG A 84 -8.09 2.46 -5.53
CA ARG A 84 -8.49 3.61 -6.32
C ARG A 84 -7.32 4.18 -7.10
N ALA A 85 -7.64 4.92 -8.16
CA ALA A 85 -6.66 5.57 -9.00
C ALA A 85 -5.75 6.52 -8.20
N VAL A 86 -4.56 6.71 -8.71
CA VAL A 86 -3.62 7.70 -8.17
C VAL A 86 -3.40 8.77 -9.24
N ASN A 87 -2.99 9.94 -8.80
CA ASN A 87 -2.61 10.98 -9.75
C ASN A 87 -1.23 10.66 -10.35
N MET A 88 -1.00 11.12 -11.54
CA MET A 88 0.30 11.06 -12.23
C MET A 88 0.88 9.64 -12.27
N PRO A 89 0.10 8.63 -12.67
CA PRO A 89 0.60 7.26 -12.64
C PRO A 89 1.81 7.05 -13.56
N GLU A 90 1.86 7.73 -14.70
CA GLU A 90 2.97 7.59 -15.63
C GLU A 90 4.28 8.07 -15.02
N GLN A 91 4.26 9.22 -14.34
CA GLN A 91 5.46 9.74 -13.69
C GLN A 91 5.91 8.83 -12.55
N ARG A 92 4.96 8.26 -11.80
CA ARG A 92 5.29 7.36 -10.70
C ARG A 92 5.98 6.10 -11.20
N VAL A 93 5.46 5.49 -12.25
CA VAL A 93 6.05 4.28 -12.81
C VAL A 93 7.39 4.58 -13.47
N ALA A 94 7.49 5.68 -14.21
CA ALA A 94 8.75 6.08 -14.82
C ALA A 94 9.84 6.31 -13.77
N GLU A 95 9.50 6.98 -12.67
CA GLU A 95 10.45 7.21 -11.59
C GLU A 95 10.84 5.90 -10.90
N ALA A 96 9.89 5.00 -10.70
CA ALA A 96 10.17 3.69 -10.12
C ALA A 96 11.16 2.91 -10.97
N LYS A 97 10.96 2.91 -12.28
CA LYS A 97 11.88 2.27 -13.22
C LYS A 97 13.27 2.89 -13.12
N LYS A 98 13.32 4.20 -13.07
CA LYS A 98 14.59 4.95 -12.98
C LYS A 98 15.34 4.62 -11.70
N LEU A 99 14.62 4.40 -10.61
CA LEU A 99 15.20 4.06 -9.32
C LEU A 99 15.61 2.59 -9.22
N GLY A 100 15.35 1.79 -10.24
CA GLY A 100 15.80 0.40 -10.28
C GLY A 100 14.78 -0.63 -9.84
N PHE A 101 13.53 -0.23 -9.60
CA PHE A 101 12.48 -1.20 -9.29
C PHE A 101 12.17 -2.05 -10.52
N GLU A 102 11.92 -3.34 -10.28
CA GLU A 102 11.67 -4.30 -11.35
C GLU A 102 10.18 -4.55 -11.57
N THR A 103 9.38 -4.35 -10.52
CA THR A 103 7.94 -4.58 -10.56
C THR A 103 7.22 -3.41 -9.92
N CYS A 104 6.09 -3.03 -10.50
CA CYS A 104 5.24 -1.97 -9.97
C CYS A 104 3.80 -2.48 -9.89
N ILE A 105 3.21 -2.42 -8.70
CA ILE A 105 1.81 -2.76 -8.48
C ILE A 105 1.03 -1.46 -8.48
N VAL A 106 0.03 -1.36 -9.34
CA VAL A 106 -0.73 -0.14 -9.57
C VAL A 106 -2.23 -0.44 -9.52
N PRO A 107 -3.08 0.58 -9.34
CA PRO A 107 -4.51 0.38 -9.49
C PRO A 107 -4.82 -0.09 -10.91
N GLU A 108 -5.70 -1.06 -11.05
CA GLU A 108 -6.05 -1.57 -12.38
C GLU A 108 -6.55 -0.47 -13.30
N VAL A 109 -7.27 0.51 -12.75
CA VAL A 109 -7.78 1.63 -13.54
C VAL A 109 -6.67 2.49 -14.14
N SER A 110 -5.45 2.37 -13.64
CA SER A 110 -4.29 3.11 -14.15
C SER A 110 -3.51 2.35 -15.23
N LEU A 111 -3.85 1.08 -15.49
CA LEU A 111 -3.06 0.25 -16.41
C LEU A 111 -2.93 0.85 -17.80
N ASP A 112 -4.03 1.39 -18.35
CA ASP A 112 -3.99 1.95 -19.70
C ASP A 112 -2.99 3.09 -19.82
N SER A 113 -2.82 3.86 -18.75
CA SER A 113 -1.89 5.00 -18.75
C SER A 113 -0.43 4.58 -18.69
N VAL A 114 -0.14 3.39 -18.15
CA VAL A 114 1.23 2.99 -17.85
C VAL A 114 1.72 1.76 -18.61
N LYS A 115 0.82 1.04 -19.26
CA LYS A 115 1.17 -0.23 -19.92
C LYS A 115 2.18 -0.08 -21.04
N SER A 116 2.34 1.10 -21.60
CA SER A 116 3.32 1.35 -22.65
C SER A 116 4.74 1.52 -22.13
N ILE A 117 4.91 1.65 -20.82
CA ILE A 117 6.24 1.81 -20.23
C ILE A 117 6.93 0.45 -20.21
N SER A 118 8.03 0.34 -20.93
CA SER A 118 8.78 -0.92 -21.01
C SER A 118 9.89 -0.96 -19.96
N GLY A 119 10.39 -2.15 -19.70
CA GLY A 119 11.54 -2.30 -18.79
C GLY A 119 11.17 -2.44 -17.32
N ILE A 120 9.88 -2.46 -17.01
CA ILE A 120 9.38 -2.71 -15.66
C ILE A 120 8.10 -3.54 -15.79
N LYS A 121 7.95 -4.53 -14.93
CA LYS A 121 6.74 -5.34 -14.90
C LYS A 121 5.66 -4.58 -14.15
N ILE A 122 4.48 -4.47 -14.74
CA ILE A 122 3.37 -3.71 -14.15
C ILE A 122 2.21 -4.66 -13.89
N ILE A 123 1.73 -4.66 -12.65
CA ILE A 123 0.62 -5.51 -12.21
C ILE A 123 -0.50 -4.59 -11.73
N GLY A 124 -1.68 -4.74 -12.30
CA GLY A 124 -2.86 -3.99 -11.87
C GLY A 124 -3.68 -4.76 -10.86
N VAL A 125 -4.15 -4.09 -9.84
CA VAL A 125 -5.01 -4.70 -8.82
C VAL A 125 -6.25 -3.84 -8.59
N LYS A 126 -7.38 -4.50 -8.33
CA LYS A 126 -8.66 -3.83 -8.05
C LYS A 126 -8.94 -3.68 -6.57
N SER A 127 -8.38 -4.58 -5.76
CA SER A 127 -8.70 -4.65 -4.34
C SER A 127 -7.46 -5.04 -3.54
N ILE A 128 -7.54 -4.80 -2.24
CA ILE A 128 -6.48 -5.24 -1.34
C ILE A 128 -6.37 -6.76 -1.31
N ASN A 129 -7.48 -7.48 -1.53
CA ASN A 129 -7.43 -8.95 -1.63
C ASN A 129 -6.50 -9.40 -2.74
N GLU A 130 -6.63 -8.80 -3.93
CA GLU A 130 -5.76 -9.15 -5.05
C GLU A 130 -4.32 -8.82 -4.75
N ALA A 131 -4.08 -7.65 -4.16
CA ALA A 131 -2.71 -7.23 -3.83
C ALA A 131 -2.07 -8.17 -2.80
N ILE A 132 -2.83 -8.57 -1.77
CA ILE A 132 -2.34 -9.46 -0.73
C ILE A 132 -1.95 -10.82 -1.33
N GLY A 133 -2.70 -11.29 -2.31
CA GLY A 133 -2.39 -12.55 -2.99
C GLY A 133 -1.02 -12.55 -3.64
N LEU A 134 -0.46 -11.39 -3.94
CA LEU A 134 0.86 -11.28 -4.55
C LEU A 134 2.01 -11.47 -3.55
N ILE A 135 1.72 -11.44 -2.25
CA ILE A 135 2.74 -11.68 -1.22
C ILE A 135 3.04 -13.18 -1.07
N GLU A 136 2.11 -14.02 -1.42
CA GLU A 136 2.21 -15.45 -1.23
C GLU A 136 3.36 -16.09 -2.02
#